data_02b5d4d3726b516f5eee541d805a34e7
#
_entry.id   02b5d4d3726b516f5eee541d805a34e7
#
_cell.length_a   1.000
_cell.length_b   1.000
_cell.length_c   1.000
_cell.angle_alpha   90.00
_cell.angle_beta   90.00
_cell.angle_gamma   90.00
#
_symmetry.space_group_name_H-M   'P 1'
#
loop_
_entity.id
_entity.type
_entity.pdbx_description
1 polymer ?
#
loop_
_entity_poly.entity_id
_entity_poly.type
_entity_poly.pdbx_seq_one_letter_code
_entity_poly.pdbx_strand_id
1 'polypeptide(L)'
;MILILLISFYGVCNARNIRTTSYHVTIHKKAGNHKKLKIILLADLHLGYNIGCSQMKQMVMKVNQQSPDLIVVAGDIFDNEYDALDDPDQLVKIFRQLKSQYGVYAVYGNHDIDEKILAGFTFGSGREKKVSDPRMDEFVKRAGMKLLRDESVVLIKASISMEDQMLRK
;
A
#
# COMPACT_ATOMS: atom_id res chain seq x y z
N MET A 1 35.89 8.74 -10.37
CA MET A 1 35.13 9.22 -9.20
C MET A 1 33.90 10.05 -9.58
N ILE A 2 34.01 11.07 -10.40
CA ILE A 2 32.87 11.94 -10.83
C ILE A 2 31.73 11.12 -11.46
N LEU A 3 32.04 10.17 -12.36
CA LEU A 3 31.02 9.33 -13.02
C LEU A 3 30.20 8.51 -12.00
N ILE A 4 30.84 7.94 -10.99
CA ILE A 4 30.18 7.17 -9.94
C ILE A 4 29.21 8.08 -9.17
N LEU A 5 29.63 9.30 -8.81
CA LEU A 5 28.78 10.26 -8.13
C LEU A 5 27.56 10.67 -8.99
N LEU A 6 27.75 10.87 -10.29
CA LEU A 6 26.65 11.20 -11.20
C LEU A 6 25.64 10.04 -11.33
N ILE A 7 26.13 8.79 -11.45
CA ILE A 7 25.28 7.60 -11.51
C ILE A 7 24.51 7.42 -10.19
N SER A 8 25.20 7.57 -9.06
CA SER A 8 24.57 7.48 -7.74
C SER A 8 23.51 8.54 -7.54
N PHE A 9 23.81 9.80 -7.89
CA PHE A 9 22.85 10.90 -7.81
C PHE A 9 21.63 10.66 -8.71
N TYR A 10 21.86 10.24 -9.97
CA TYR A 10 20.78 9.87 -10.88
C TYR A 10 19.92 8.73 -10.30
N GLY A 11 20.54 7.69 -9.73
CA GLY A 11 19.86 6.57 -9.11
C GLY A 11 18.93 7.02 -7.97
N VAL A 12 19.44 7.86 -7.07
CA VAL A 12 18.65 8.41 -5.95
C VAL A 12 17.46 9.27 -6.46
N CYS A 13 17.70 10.14 -7.45
CA CYS A 13 16.63 10.96 -8.02
C CYS A 13 15.58 10.10 -8.74
N ASN A 14 16.00 9.08 -9.47
CA ASN A 14 15.10 8.20 -10.19
C ASN A 14 14.28 7.31 -9.24
N ALA A 15 14.87 6.81 -8.17
CA ALA A 15 14.19 6.00 -7.15
C ALA A 15 13.08 6.78 -6.41
N ARG A 16 13.24 8.10 -6.30
CA ARG A 16 12.21 8.97 -5.68
C ARG A 16 11.12 9.43 -6.64
N ASN A 17 11.23 9.11 -7.93
CA ASN A 17 10.27 9.53 -8.93
C ASN A 17 9.14 8.51 -9.07
N ILE A 18 8.01 8.81 -8.46
CA ILE A 18 6.80 7.98 -8.55
C ILE A 18 6.24 8.04 -9.97
N ARG A 19 6.07 6.89 -10.60
CA ARG A 19 5.53 6.76 -11.97
C ARG A 19 4.16 6.09 -11.93
N THR A 20 3.28 6.48 -12.84
CA THR A 20 1.98 5.86 -13.04
C THR A 20 2.00 5.04 -14.32
N THR A 21 1.65 3.77 -14.23
CA THR A 21 1.46 2.90 -15.39
C THR A 21 -0.04 2.63 -15.56
N SER A 22 -0.56 2.75 -16.77
CA SER A 22 -1.98 2.55 -17.06
C SER A 22 -2.20 1.25 -17.83
N TYR A 23 -3.17 0.47 -17.38
CA TYR A 23 -3.63 -0.74 -18.05
C TYR A 23 -5.10 -0.60 -18.39
N HIS A 24 -5.49 -1.12 -19.56
CA HIS A 24 -6.89 -1.21 -19.98
C HIS A 24 -7.30 -2.69 -20.00
N VAL A 25 -8.25 -3.03 -19.13
CA VAL A 25 -8.77 -4.39 -19.02
C VAL A 25 -10.24 -4.39 -19.39
N THR A 26 -10.63 -5.23 -20.36
CA THR A 26 -12.02 -5.43 -20.74
C THR A 26 -12.55 -6.70 -20.11
N ILE A 27 -13.64 -6.57 -19.33
CA ILE A 27 -14.30 -7.70 -18.69
C ILE A 27 -15.69 -7.86 -19.34
N HIS A 28 -15.94 -9.02 -19.95
CA HIS A 28 -17.23 -9.35 -20.58
C HIS A 28 -18.26 -9.82 -19.54
N LYS A 29 -18.53 -8.98 -18.54
CA LYS A 29 -19.56 -9.23 -17.50
C LYS A 29 -20.42 -7.99 -17.32
N LYS A 30 -21.70 -8.20 -16.99
CA LYS A 30 -22.58 -7.10 -16.61
C LYS A 30 -22.19 -6.58 -15.23
N ALA A 31 -21.88 -5.30 -15.11
CA ALA A 31 -21.54 -4.60 -13.87
C ALA A 31 -22.61 -3.56 -13.50
N GLY A 32 -23.89 -3.95 -13.53
CA GLY A 32 -25.00 -3.02 -13.34
C GLY A 32 -24.99 -1.92 -14.40
N ASN A 33 -25.05 -0.67 -13.95
CA ASN A 33 -25.03 0.51 -14.84
C ASN A 33 -23.60 1.04 -15.12
N HIS A 34 -22.57 0.40 -14.56
CA HIS A 34 -21.18 0.85 -14.74
C HIS A 34 -20.60 0.32 -16.04
N LYS A 35 -20.23 1.26 -16.93
CA LYS A 35 -19.52 0.96 -18.19
C LYS A 35 -18.01 0.99 -18.05
N LYS A 36 -17.50 1.69 -17.03
CA LYS A 36 -16.08 1.90 -16.77
C LYS A 36 -15.84 2.08 -15.28
N LEU A 37 -14.77 1.51 -14.79
CA LEU A 37 -14.29 1.70 -13.40
C LEU A 37 -12.80 2.02 -13.47
N LYS A 38 -12.38 3.12 -12.83
CA LYS A 38 -10.98 3.51 -12.72
C LYS A 38 -10.45 3.12 -11.35
N ILE A 39 -9.60 2.12 -11.34
CA ILE A 39 -8.99 1.60 -10.12
C ILE A 39 -7.54 2.03 -10.07
N ILE A 40 -7.09 2.59 -8.95
CA ILE A 40 -5.68 2.75 -8.65
C ILE A 40 -5.26 1.60 -7.74
N LEU A 41 -4.24 0.89 -8.18
CA LEU A 41 -3.56 -0.15 -7.41
C LEU A 41 -2.25 0.41 -6.88
N LEU A 42 -2.07 0.35 -5.58
CA LEU A 42 -0.83 0.64 -4.86
C LEU A 42 -0.35 -0.67 -4.23
N ALA A 43 0.93 -0.95 -4.28
CA ALA A 43 1.54 -2.08 -3.61
C ALA A 43 2.95 -1.73 -3.18
N ASP A 44 3.52 -2.50 -2.27
CA ASP A 44 4.94 -2.42 -1.89
C ASP A 44 5.35 -0.99 -1.47
N LEU A 45 4.57 -0.39 -0.57
CA LEU A 45 4.84 0.97 -0.07
C LEU A 45 6.05 1.00 0.85
N HIS A 46 6.29 -0.08 1.62
CA HIS A 46 7.42 -0.26 2.53
C HIS A 46 7.70 0.98 3.37
N LEU A 47 6.66 1.46 4.08
CA LEU A 47 6.78 2.57 5.01
C LEU A 47 7.76 2.22 6.12
N GLY A 48 8.76 3.04 6.33
CA GLY A 48 9.81 2.81 7.32
C GLY A 48 10.96 3.79 7.16
N TYR A 49 12.17 3.38 7.46
CA TYR A 49 13.37 4.24 7.47
C TYR A 49 13.64 4.95 6.14
N ASN A 50 13.33 4.33 5.01
CA ASN A 50 13.68 4.86 3.68
C ASN A 50 12.52 5.59 2.99
N ILE A 51 11.28 5.20 3.29
CA ILE A 51 10.06 5.71 2.67
C ILE A 51 9.19 6.34 3.75
N GLY A 52 9.04 7.65 3.68
CA GLY A 52 8.33 8.42 4.69
C GLY A 52 7.37 9.46 4.12
N CYS A 53 7.09 10.49 4.91
CA CYS A 53 6.08 11.52 4.62
C CYS A 53 6.25 12.21 3.27
N SER A 54 7.49 12.48 2.84
CA SER A 54 7.74 13.20 1.59
C SER A 54 7.29 12.42 0.36
N GLN A 55 7.65 11.14 0.29
CA GLN A 55 7.26 10.27 -0.81
C GLN A 55 5.76 10.02 -0.82
N MET A 56 5.16 9.81 0.37
CA MET A 56 3.72 9.59 0.48
C MET A 56 2.90 10.83 0.09
N LYS A 57 3.34 12.04 0.39
CA LYS A 57 2.70 13.26 -0.13
C LYS A 57 2.68 13.29 -1.65
N GLN A 58 3.79 12.97 -2.29
CA GLN A 58 3.88 12.93 -3.76
C GLN A 58 2.98 11.83 -4.34
N MET A 59 2.96 10.65 -3.73
CA MET A 59 2.09 9.55 -4.14
C MET A 59 0.62 9.96 -4.06
N VAL A 60 0.16 10.48 -2.93
CA VAL A 60 -1.22 10.92 -2.73
C VAL A 60 -1.64 11.99 -3.74
N MET A 61 -0.77 12.97 -4.01
CA MET A 61 -1.03 13.97 -5.04
C MET A 61 -1.22 13.34 -6.42
N LYS A 62 -0.34 12.43 -6.83
CA LYS A 62 -0.42 11.74 -8.13
C LYS A 62 -1.65 10.86 -8.24
N VAL A 63 -2.02 10.15 -7.18
CA VAL A 63 -3.24 9.33 -7.10
C VAL A 63 -4.47 10.21 -7.29
N ASN A 64 -4.58 11.30 -6.54
CA ASN A 64 -5.74 12.20 -6.59
C ASN A 64 -5.88 12.88 -7.96
N GLN A 65 -4.77 13.21 -8.65
CA GLN A 65 -4.79 13.74 -10.02
C GLN A 65 -5.43 12.77 -11.02
N GLN A 66 -5.40 11.47 -10.73
CA GLN A 66 -6.05 10.47 -11.57
C GLN A 66 -7.56 10.42 -11.39
N SER A 67 -8.13 11.02 -10.35
CA SER A 67 -9.56 10.96 -10.01
C SER A 67 -10.10 9.51 -10.05
N PRO A 68 -9.58 8.62 -9.21
CA PRO A 68 -9.98 7.21 -9.23
C PRO A 68 -11.39 7.00 -8.66
N ASP A 69 -12.08 5.98 -9.16
CA ASP A 69 -13.32 5.52 -8.55
C ASP A 69 -13.03 4.68 -7.28
N LEU A 70 -11.94 3.91 -7.31
CA LEU A 70 -11.53 3.02 -6.22
C LEU A 70 -10.01 3.08 -6.06
N ILE A 71 -9.55 2.99 -4.81
CA ILE A 71 -8.13 2.82 -4.49
C ILE A 71 -7.96 1.50 -3.72
N VAL A 72 -6.99 0.72 -4.13
CA VAL A 72 -6.62 -0.57 -3.52
C VAL A 72 -5.16 -0.53 -3.15
N VAL A 73 -4.85 -0.86 -1.89
CA VAL A 73 -3.49 -1.04 -1.39
C VAL A 73 -3.27 -2.53 -1.18
N ALA A 74 -2.47 -3.13 -2.05
CA ALA A 74 -2.34 -4.57 -2.18
C ALA A 74 -1.07 -5.11 -1.49
N GLY A 75 -0.97 -4.89 -0.19
CA GLY A 75 0.06 -5.45 0.67
C GLY A 75 1.36 -4.65 0.73
N ASP A 76 2.21 -5.07 1.64
CA ASP A 76 3.52 -4.51 1.95
C ASP A 76 3.47 -2.99 2.18
N ILE A 77 2.53 -2.59 3.06
CA ILE A 77 2.33 -1.20 3.47
C ILE A 77 3.48 -0.76 4.34
N PHE A 78 3.89 -1.63 5.27
CA PHE A 78 4.97 -1.40 6.23
C PHE A 78 6.22 -2.20 5.85
N ASP A 79 7.35 -1.81 6.43
CA ASP A 79 8.62 -2.54 6.29
C ASP A 79 8.96 -3.26 7.60
N ASN A 80 8.11 -4.21 7.98
CA ASN A 80 8.17 -5.11 9.15
C ASN A 80 8.09 -4.44 10.54
N GLU A 81 8.56 -3.22 10.71
CA GLU A 81 8.62 -2.56 12.02
C GLU A 81 7.78 -1.28 12.06
N TYR A 82 6.81 -1.21 12.98
CA TYR A 82 6.02 0.01 13.16
C TYR A 82 6.85 1.18 13.67
N ASP A 83 7.84 0.91 14.51
CA ASP A 83 8.71 1.93 15.11
C ASP A 83 9.70 2.55 14.09
N ALA A 84 9.82 1.95 12.90
CA ALA A 84 10.61 2.51 11.79
C ALA A 84 9.90 3.63 11.02
N LEU A 85 8.62 3.89 11.32
CA LEU A 85 7.84 4.91 10.62
C LEU A 85 8.33 6.33 10.91
N ASP A 86 8.50 7.12 9.85
CA ASP A 86 8.76 8.56 9.92
C ASP A 86 7.46 9.32 10.23
N ASP A 87 7.25 9.74 11.46
CA ASP A 87 6.06 10.46 11.91
C ASP A 87 4.72 9.78 11.52
N PRO A 88 4.30 8.71 12.25
CA PRO A 88 3.06 7.98 11.97
C PRO A 88 1.81 8.86 11.91
N ASP A 89 1.71 9.89 12.75
CA ASP A 89 0.57 10.79 12.78
C ASP A 89 0.50 11.68 11.54
N GLN A 90 1.63 12.13 11.04
CA GLN A 90 1.70 12.88 9.79
C GLN A 90 1.40 11.98 8.58
N LEU A 91 1.90 10.74 8.57
CA LEU A 91 1.57 9.75 7.55
C LEU A 91 0.07 9.50 7.49
N VAL A 92 -0.58 9.29 8.64
CA VAL A 92 -2.05 9.16 8.74
C VAL A 92 -2.76 10.36 8.09
N LYS A 93 -2.35 11.60 8.40
CA LYS A 93 -2.93 12.80 7.79
C LYS A 93 -2.73 12.86 6.29
N ILE A 94 -1.61 12.36 5.78
CA ILE A 94 -1.32 12.31 4.35
C ILE A 94 -2.23 11.29 3.66
N PHE A 95 -2.34 10.07 4.16
CA PHE A 95 -3.19 9.03 3.60
C PHE A 95 -4.67 9.40 3.62
N ARG A 96 -5.15 10.11 4.64
CA ARG A 96 -6.52 10.66 4.69
C ARG A 96 -6.86 11.62 3.57
N GLN A 97 -5.88 12.12 2.84
CA GLN A 97 -6.10 12.97 1.67
C GLN A 97 -6.37 12.19 0.39
N LEU A 98 -6.27 10.87 0.39
CA LEU A 98 -6.66 10.03 -0.73
C LEU A 98 -8.16 10.22 -1.01
N LYS A 99 -8.49 10.44 -2.29
CA LYS A 99 -9.86 10.71 -2.75
C LYS A 99 -10.29 9.65 -3.74
N SER A 100 -11.41 8.99 -3.46
CA SER A 100 -12.04 8.03 -4.38
C SER A 100 -13.52 7.92 -4.09
N GLN A 101 -14.32 7.56 -5.09
CA GLN A 101 -15.77 7.46 -4.96
C GLN A 101 -16.18 6.29 -4.07
N TYR A 102 -15.50 5.15 -4.17
CA TYR A 102 -15.84 3.91 -3.48
C TYR A 102 -14.93 3.62 -2.28
N GLY A 103 -14.04 4.55 -1.93
CA GLY A 103 -13.16 4.44 -0.78
C GLY A 103 -11.80 3.81 -1.09
N VAL A 104 -11.04 3.63 -0.02
CA VAL A 104 -9.69 3.06 -0.04
C VAL A 104 -9.72 1.75 0.73
N TYR A 105 -9.31 0.67 0.09
CA TYR A 105 -9.23 -0.67 0.68
C TYR A 105 -7.79 -1.13 0.71
N ALA A 106 -7.44 -1.85 1.78
CA ALA A 106 -6.11 -2.37 1.99
C ALA A 106 -6.16 -3.87 2.33
N VAL A 107 -5.14 -4.59 1.95
CA VAL A 107 -4.83 -5.93 2.44
C VAL A 107 -3.38 -5.93 2.91
N TYR A 108 -3.03 -6.84 3.81
CA TYR A 108 -1.64 -7.01 4.24
C TYR A 108 -0.87 -7.95 3.30
N GLY A 109 0.42 -7.68 3.19
CA GLY A 109 1.40 -8.54 2.55
C GLY A 109 2.29 -9.24 3.57
N ASN A 110 3.38 -9.80 3.09
CA ASN A 110 4.31 -10.54 3.97
C ASN A 110 5.19 -9.63 4.85
N HIS A 111 5.35 -8.35 4.49
CA HIS A 111 6.07 -7.37 5.29
C HIS A 111 5.20 -6.62 6.32
N ASP A 112 3.90 -6.80 6.29
CA ASP A 112 2.96 -6.22 7.27
C ASP A 112 2.82 -7.08 8.54
N ILE A 113 3.83 -7.88 8.81
CA ILE A 113 3.94 -8.78 9.97
C ILE A 113 5.09 -8.28 10.83
N ASP A 114 4.86 -8.18 12.15
CA ASP A 114 5.92 -7.80 13.10
C ASP A 114 6.97 -8.92 13.17
N GLU A 115 8.02 -8.76 12.40
CA GLU A 115 9.14 -9.71 12.32
C GLU A 115 10.45 -8.92 12.38
N LYS A 116 11.22 -9.12 13.47
CA LYS A 116 12.54 -8.47 13.57
C LYS A 116 13.49 -9.08 12.56
N ILE A 117 13.82 -8.30 11.54
CA ILE A 117 14.82 -8.65 10.54
C ILE A 117 16.16 -8.01 10.92
N LEU A 118 17.16 -8.82 11.22
CA LEU A 118 18.54 -8.34 11.43
C LEU A 118 19.42 -8.81 10.28
N ALA A 119 20.01 -7.87 9.56
CA ALA A 119 20.92 -8.13 8.42
C ALA A 119 20.32 -9.08 7.35
N GLY A 120 19.01 -9.03 7.10
CA GLY A 120 18.33 -9.85 6.10
C GLY A 120 17.96 -11.27 6.59
N PHE A 121 18.16 -11.57 7.86
CA PHE A 121 17.78 -12.83 8.48
C PHE A 121 16.69 -12.63 9.51
N THR A 122 15.65 -13.47 9.47
CA THR A 122 14.60 -13.51 10.49
C THR A 122 15.09 -14.31 11.70
N PHE A 123 15.11 -13.69 12.86
CA PHE A 123 15.44 -14.32 14.13
C PHE A 123 14.15 -14.61 14.90
N GLY A 124 13.44 -15.66 14.49
CA GLY A 124 12.28 -16.18 15.21
C GLY A 124 12.31 -17.70 15.19
N SER A 125 11.95 -18.36 16.30
CA SER A 125 11.67 -19.79 16.27
C SER A 125 10.44 -19.97 15.38
N GLY A 126 10.55 -20.68 14.25
CA GLY A 126 9.50 -20.89 13.24
C GLY A 126 8.19 -21.53 13.74
N ARG A 127 7.87 -21.36 15.03
CA ARG A 127 6.65 -21.81 15.72
C ARG A 127 5.80 -20.66 16.24
N GLU A 128 6.29 -19.41 16.20
CA GLU A 128 5.48 -18.26 16.61
C GLU A 128 4.53 -17.88 15.49
N LYS A 129 3.26 -17.69 15.85
CA LYS A 129 2.22 -17.27 14.92
C LYS A 129 2.58 -15.85 14.45
N LYS A 130 2.82 -15.68 13.17
CA LYS A 130 3.08 -14.39 12.57
C LYS A 130 1.83 -13.51 12.75
N VAL A 131 1.96 -12.43 13.52
CA VAL A 131 0.85 -11.52 13.83
C VAL A 131 1.31 -10.11 13.49
N SER A 132 0.44 -9.33 12.85
CA SER A 132 0.71 -7.89 12.65
C SER A 132 0.70 -7.15 13.98
N ASP A 133 1.54 -6.12 14.10
CA ASP A 133 1.49 -5.20 15.24
C ASP A 133 0.10 -4.53 15.27
N PRO A 134 -0.63 -4.55 16.41
CA PRO A 134 -1.92 -3.89 16.53
C PRO A 134 -1.89 -2.39 16.16
N ARG A 135 -0.74 -1.74 16.29
CA ARG A 135 -0.55 -0.34 15.88
C ARG A 135 -0.63 -0.15 14.36
N MET A 136 -0.26 -1.17 13.56
CA MET A 136 -0.42 -1.17 12.10
C MET A 136 -1.91 -1.16 11.72
N ASP A 137 -2.73 -1.96 12.40
CA ASP A 137 -4.19 -1.98 12.19
C ASP A 137 -4.82 -0.62 12.51
N GLU A 138 -4.43 -0.05 13.65
CA GLU A 138 -4.91 1.27 14.06
C GLU A 138 -4.47 2.36 13.08
N PHE A 139 -3.23 2.29 12.58
CA PHE A 139 -2.73 3.20 11.55
C PHE A 139 -3.59 3.12 10.27
N VAL A 140 -3.82 1.93 9.73
CA VAL A 140 -4.62 1.73 8.51
C VAL A 140 -6.03 2.30 8.69
N LYS A 141 -6.66 2.01 9.82
CA LYS A 141 -7.98 2.54 10.19
C LYS A 141 -7.98 4.06 10.32
N ARG A 142 -7.02 4.63 11.04
CA ARG A 142 -6.87 6.08 11.22
C ARG A 142 -6.57 6.78 9.89
N ALA A 143 -5.85 6.13 8.99
CA ALA A 143 -5.56 6.62 7.64
C ALA A 143 -6.80 6.63 6.71
N GLY A 144 -7.94 6.13 7.18
CA GLY A 144 -9.19 6.09 6.41
C GLY A 144 -9.25 4.96 5.39
N MET A 145 -8.42 3.95 5.54
CA MET A 145 -8.41 2.75 4.72
C MET A 145 -9.22 1.64 5.40
N LYS A 146 -9.96 0.85 4.62
CA LYS A 146 -10.63 -0.35 5.10
C LYS A 146 -9.73 -1.56 4.88
N LEU A 147 -9.19 -2.10 5.97
CA LEU A 147 -8.41 -3.34 5.94
C LEU A 147 -9.36 -4.53 5.73
N LEU A 148 -9.09 -5.33 4.71
CA LEU A 148 -9.82 -6.54 4.37
C LEU A 148 -8.99 -7.77 4.79
N ARG A 149 -9.64 -8.70 5.47
CA ARG A 149 -9.05 -9.96 5.91
C ARG A 149 -10.00 -11.09 5.53
N ASP A 150 -9.71 -11.80 4.44
CA ASP A 150 -10.58 -12.84 3.88
C ASP A 150 -12.05 -12.38 3.69
N GLU A 151 -12.22 -11.11 3.34
CA GLU A 151 -13.52 -10.46 3.18
C GLU A 151 -13.77 -10.04 1.73
N SER A 152 -15.05 -10.05 1.35
CA SER A 152 -15.50 -9.49 0.06
C SER A 152 -16.27 -8.20 0.28
N VAL A 153 -16.04 -7.23 -0.59
CA VAL A 153 -16.76 -5.96 -0.60
C VAL A 153 -17.59 -5.85 -1.87
N VAL A 154 -18.87 -5.56 -1.71
CA VAL A 154 -19.77 -5.28 -2.83
C VAL A 154 -19.83 -3.77 -3.04
N LEU A 155 -19.28 -3.32 -4.17
CA LEU A 155 -19.34 -1.95 -4.62
C LEU A 155 -20.52 -1.81 -5.59
N ILE A 156 -21.65 -1.25 -5.13
CA ILE A 156 -22.83 -0.96 -5.98
C ILE A 156 -23.13 -2.07 -7.01
N LYS A 157 -23.42 -3.29 -6.56
CA LYS A 157 -23.69 -4.49 -7.37
C LYS A 157 -22.53 -5.00 -8.24
N ALA A 158 -21.31 -4.52 -8.05
CA ALA A 158 -20.10 -5.17 -8.52
C ALA A 158 -19.34 -5.71 -7.30
N SER A 159 -19.09 -7.01 -7.24
CA SER A 159 -18.32 -7.62 -6.15
C SER A 159 -16.84 -7.63 -6.52
N ILE A 160 -16.02 -7.12 -5.63
CA ILE A 160 -14.57 -7.33 -5.66
C ILE A 160 -14.22 -8.18 -4.45
N SER A 161 -13.70 -9.37 -4.67
CA SER A 161 -13.11 -10.18 -3.60
C SER A 161 -11.61 -9.97 -3.62
N MET A 162 -11.06 -9.57 -2.50
CA MET A 162 -9.61 -9.59 -2.26
C MET A 162 -9.35 -10.69 -1.23
N GLU A 163 -8.62 -11.70 -1.64
CA GLU A 163 -8.27 -12.83 -0.81
C GLU A 163 -6.87 -12.58 -0.25
N ASP A 164 -6.76 -12.55 1.07
CA ASP A 164 -5.48 -12.51 1.77
C ASP A 164 -4.87 -13.92 1.74
N GLN A 165 -4.17 -14.24 0.64
CA GLN A 165 -3.58 -15.57 0.43
C GLN A 165 -2.29 -15.79 1.23
N MET A 166 -1.75 -14.78 1.90
CA MET A 166 -0.41 -14.85 2.48
C MET A 166 -0.35 -15.44 3.88
N LEU A 167 -1.49 -15.57 4.57
CA LEU A 167 -1.52 -16.09 5.93
C LEU A 167 -1.74 -17.62 6.01
N ARG A 168 -1.79 -18.33 4.88
CA ARG A 168 -2.06 -19.77 4.81
C ARG A 168 -0.86 -20.64 4.47
N LYS A 169 0.37 -20.24 4.81
CA LYS A 169 1.54 -21.13 4.71
C LYS A 169 2.26 -21.27 6.03
#